data_7b54d082c5fedb09c26fbc450d8f7c39
#
_entry.id   7b54d082c5fedb09c26fbc450d8f7c39
#
_cell.length_a   1.000
_cell.length_b   1.000
_cell.length_c   1.000
_cell.angle_alpha   90.00
_cell.angle_beta   90.00
_cell.angle_gamma   90.00
#
_symmetry.space_group_name_H-M   'P 1'
#
loop_
_entity.id
_entity.type
_entity.pdbx_description
1 polymer ?
#
loop_
_entity_poly.entity_id
_entity_poly.type
_entity_poly.pdbx_seq_one_letter_code
_entity_poly.pdbx_strand_id
1 'polypeptide(L)'
;MKIKKSALLVIGIIIVSLLFSCSDDSGSTGPDEPEPEWQPKTVTVPENMEQSQNPMVQMAVGHINTVNGMMNTYSSFFQPQKSYKDDGPPWEYDWTEGDLTIHLTITECEEADYDYEWTVVLDGSDGEYTYDNWTYIYAKTSNNNSSGHVTIYEQVTDEVCAIVTWNTDESGVFTMTIEDFHGTQTKIELTSNPDGSGEVDYYEQIEGSYVIQFRAEWEADGSGQWWTYDENGNVENSGSWS
;
A
#
# COMPACT_ATOMS: atom_id res chain seq x y z
N MET A 1 16.39 18.15 -26.96
CA MET A 1 15.33 17.76 -26.04
C MET A 1 15.66 16.36 -25.51
N LYS A 2 16.25 16.24 -24.33
CA LYS A 2 16.66 14.96 -23.73
C LYS A 2 15.51 14.50 -22.84
N ILE A 3 14.82 13.45 -23.28
CA ILE A 3 13.80 12.78 -22.50
C ILE A 3 14.53 12.07 -21.35
N LYS A 4 14.36 12.55 -20.11
CA LYS A 4 14.78 11.82 -18.92
C LYS A 4 13.79 10.66 -18.76
N LYS A 5 14.29 9.44 -18.91
CA LYS A 5 13.53 8.24 -18.58
C LYS A 5 13.44 8.17 -17.06
N SER A 6 12.26 8.44 -16.52
CA SER A 6 11.94 8.09 -15.14
C SER A 6 11.97 6.57 -15.05
N ALA A 7 12.93 6.03 -14.33
CA ALA A 7 13.00 4.61 -14.05
C ALA A 7 12.00 4.32 -12.94
N LEU A 8 10.88 3.71 -13.32
CA LEU A 8 10.00 3.05 -12.37
C LEU A 8 10.76 1.82 -11.87
N LEU A 9 11.30 1.91 -10.66
CA LEU A 9 12.04 0.80 -10.04
C LEU A 9 11.04 -0.27 -9.59
N VAL A 10 10.70 -1.20 -10.48
CA VAL A 10 10.01 -2.44 -10.11
C VAL A 10 11.09 -3.38 -9.58
N ILE A 11 11.25 -3.43 -8.27
CA ILE A 11 12.08 -4.46 -7.63
C ILE A 11 11.33 -5.79 -7.77
N GLY A 12 11.71 -6.57 -8.78
CA GLY A 12 11.23 -7.93 -8.98
C GLY A 12 11.90 -8.89 -7.99
N ILE A 13 11.33 -9.08 -6.81
CA ILE A 13 11.81 -10.05 -5.83
C ILE A 13 11.45 -11.46 -6.30
N ILE A 14 12.45 -12.26 -6.64
CA ILE A 14 12.31 -13.69 -6.93
C ILE A 14 12.33 -14.45 -5.60
N ILE A 15 11.16 -14.94 -5.16
CA ILE A 15 11.03 -15.79 -3.98
C ILE A 15 11.53 -17.20 -4.33
N VAL A 16 12.66 -17.60 -3.77
CA VAL A 16 13.12 -19.00 -3.73
C VAL A 16 12.80 -19.56 -2.34
N SER A 17 11.76 -20.37 -2.26
CA SER A 17 11.40 -21.10 -1.04
C SER A 17 12.37 -22.27 -0.75
N LEU A 18 13.08 -22.20 0.37
CA LEU A 18 13.80 -23.34 0.94
C LEU A 18 13.27 -23.62 2.37
N LEU A 19 12.68 -24.79 2.54
CA LEU A 19 12.23 -25.36 3.80
C LEU A 19 13.43 -25.90 4.61
N PHE A 20 13.60 -25.48 5.88
CA PHE A 20 14.29 -26.27 6.94
C PHE A 20 13.79 -25.82 8.32
N SER A 21 13.12 -26.65 8.96
CA SER A 21 13.30 -27.56 10.10
C SER A 21 13.72 -26.96 11.45
N CYS A 22 12.89 -27.27 12.45
CA CYS A 22 12.88 -27.00 13.88
C CYS A 22 14.19 -27.17 14.65
N SER A 23 14.32 -26.41 15.77
CA SER A 23 14.68 -27.02 17.07
C SER A 23 14.27 -26.10 18.23
N ASP A 24 13.73 -26.75 19.28
CA ASP A 24 13.27 -26.28 20.59
C ASP A 24 14.33 -25.50 21.41
N ASP A 25 14.00 -24.55 22.31
CA ASP A 25 13.44 -24.80 23.64
C ASP A 25 13.46 -23.54 24.53
N SER A 26 12.43 -23.46 25.38
CA SER A 26 12.36 -22.92 26.75
C SER A 26 12.13 -21.44 27.03
N GLY A 27 10.87 -21.10 27.33
CA GLY A 27 10.52 -20.69 28.69
C GLY A 27 10.36 -19.22 28.98
N SER A 28 9.26 -18.60 28.53
CA SER A 28 8.70 -17.41 29.18
C SER A 28 7.26 -17.67 29.58
N THR A 29 6.91 -17.45 30.87
CA THR A 29 5.58 -17.67 31.44
C THR A 29 4.85 -16.32 31.60
N GLY A 30 4.58 -15.64 30.51
CA GLY A 30 3.56 -14.59 30.40
C GLY A 30 2.48 -15.05 29.42
N PRO A 31 1.25 -14.52 29.45
CA PRO A 31 0.34 -14.76 28.36
C PRO A 31 0.97 -14.14 27.11
N ASP A 32 1.33 -15.01 26.16
CA ASP A 32 1.86 -14.62 24.87
C ASP A 32 0.79 -13.73 24.18
N GLU A 33 1.01 -12.44 24.10
CA GLU A 33 0.23 -11.60 23.20
C GLU A 33 0.57 -12.04 21.78
N PRO A 34 -0.44 -12.42 20.98
CA PRO A 34 -0.18 -12.86 19.63
C PRO A 34 0.43 -11.71 18.84
N GLU A 35 1.51 -12.03 18.14
CA GLU A 35 2.15 -11.14 17.18
C GLU A 35 1.12 -10.57 16.20
N PRO A 36 1.14 -9.25 15.94
CA PRO A 36 0.24 -8.65 14.96
C PRO A 36 0.56 -9.15 13.56
N GLU A 37 -0.47 -9.52 12.81
CA GLU A 37 -0.34 -9.93 11.42
C GLU A 37 -0.64 -8.75 10.48
N TRP A 38 0.25 -8.49 9.53
CA TRP A 38 -0.04 -7.58 8.45
C TRP A 38 -0.97 -8.24 7.43
N GLN A 39 -2.18 -7.71 7.31
CA GLN A 39 -3.20 -8.21 6.37
C GLN A 39 -3.68 -7.09 5.46
N PRO A 40 -3.01 -6.87 4.31
CA PRO A 40 -3.43 -5.82 3.38
C PRO A 40 -4.81 -6.14 2.83
N LYS A 41 -5.71 -5.15 2.86
CA LYS A 41 -6.96 -5.25 2.14
C LYS A 41 -6.76 -4.88 0.68
N THR A 42 -7.38 -5.65 -0.20
CA THR A 42 -7.44 -5.37 -1.64
C THR A 42 -8.88 -5.26 -2.08
N VAL A 43 -9.13 -4.49 -3.13
CA VAL A 43 -10.44 -4.33 -3.74
C VAL A 43 -10.56 -5.29 -4.91
N THR A 44 -11.62 -6.09 -4.91
CA THR A 44 -11.92 -7.00 -6.03
C THR A 44 -12.52 -6.20 -7.16
N VAL A 45 -11.88 -6.26 -8.33
CA VAL A 45 -12.44 -5.69 -9.57
C VAL A 45 -13.56 -6.59 -10.07
N PRO A 46 -14.77 -6.09 -10.38
CA PRO A 46 -15.81 -6.89 -11.01
C PRO A 46 -15.36 -7.45 -12.36
N GLU A 47 -15.72 -8.72 -12.64
CA GLU A 47 -15.26 -9.45 -13.85
C GLU A 47 -15.63 -8.72 -15.15
N ASN A 48 -16.80 -8.12 -15.26
CA ASN A 48 -17.22 -7.39 -16.43
C ASN A 48 -16.43 -6.08 -16.66
N MET A 49 -15.90 -5.46 -15.59
CA MET A 49 -14.97 -4.34 -15.71
C MET A 49 -13.60 -4.81 -16.24
N GLU A 50 -13.06 -5.91 -15.72
CA GLU A 50 -11.79 -6.48 -16.20
C GLU A 50 -11.85 -6.85 -17.68
N GLN A 51 -12.98 -7.40 -18.15
CA GLN A 51 -13.18 -7.84 -19.52
C GLN A 51 -13.64 -6.72 -20.46
N SER A 52 -13.92 -5.53 -19.95
CA SER A 52 -14.43 -4.40 -20.73
C SER A 52 -13.41 -3.94 -21.78
N GLN A 53 -13.90 -3.65 -22.99
CA GLN A 53 -13.13 -2.99 -24.04
C GLN A 53 -13.24 -1.46 -24.00
N ASN A 54 -14.01 -0.91 -23.06
CA ASN A 54 -14.14 0.54 -22.89
C ASN A 54 -12.85 1.10 -22.24
N PRO A 55 -12.15 2.04 -22.89
CA PRO A 55 -10.89 2.58 -22.37
C PRO A 55 -11.04 3.26 -20.99
N MET A 56 -12.19 3.86 -20.70
CA MET A 56 -12.43 4.52 -19.43
C MET A 56 -12.64 3.51 -18.30
N VAL A 57 -13.30 2.37 -18.59
CA VAL A 57 -13.40 1.27 -17.63
C VAL A 57 -12.04 0.65 -17.37
N GLN A 58 -11.20 0.47 -18.40
CA GLN A 58 -9.82 -0.01 -18.22
C GLN A 58 -8.95 0.97 -17.45
N MET A 59 -9.21 2.27 -17.53
CA MET A 59 -8.55 3.27 -16.70
C MET A 59 -8.94 3.10 -15.21
N ALA A 60 -10.23 2.91 -14.90
CA ALA A 60 -10.69 2.61 -13.54
C ALA A 60 -10.03 1.34 -12.99
N VAL A 61 -10.03 0.25 -13.76
CA VAL A 61 -9.36 -1.02 -13.43
C VAL A 61 -7.86 -0.78 -13.18
N GLY A 62 -7.22 0.05 -14.00
CA GLY A 62 -5.81 0.44 -13.84
C GLY A 62 -5.54 1.12 -12.49
N HIS A 63 -6.38 2.07 -12.08
CA HIS A 63 -6.23 2.74 -10.78
C HIS A 63 -6.47 1.78 -9.61
N ILE A 64 -7.50 0.93 -9.66
CA ILE A 64 -7.75 -0.10 -8.64
C ILE A 64 -6.54 -1.05 -8.53
N ASN A 65 -6.00 -1.50 -9.66
CA ASN A 65 -4.83 -2.37 -9.68
C ASN A 65 -3.56 -1.67 -9.17
N THR A 66 -3.40 -0.37 -9.39
CA THR A 66 -2.31 0.42 -8.81
C THR A 66 -2.39 0.39 -7.28
N VAL A 67 -3.58 0.64 -6.73
CA VAL A 67 -3.84 0.57 -5.28
C VAL A 67 -3.51 -0.82 -4.73
N ASN A 68 -4.08 -1.87 -5.31
CA ASN A 68 -3.83 -3.25 -4.91
C ASN A 68 -2.34 -3.63 -5.04
N GLY A 69 -1.69 -3.18 -6.11
CA GLY A 69 -0.28 -3.43 -6.37
C GLY A 69 0.64 -2.81 -5.33
N MET A 70 0.39 -1.57 -4.92
CA MET A 70 1.16 -0.91 -3.86
C MET A 70 1.05 -1.67 -2.54
N MET A 71 -0.17 -2.01 -2.10
CA MET A 71 -0.38 -2.77 -0.87
C MET A 71 0.35 -4.11 -0.89
N ASN A 72 0.31 -4.83 -2.01
CA ASN A 72 0.99 -6.11 -2.15
C ASN A 72 2.52 -5.97 -2.17
N THR A 73 3.05 -4.93 -2.83
CA THR A 73 4.49 -4.69 -2.92
C THR A 73 5.10 -4.45 -1.54
N TYR A 74 4.49 -3.60 -0.74
CA TYR A 74 5.00 -3.29 0.59
C TYR A 74 4.70 -4.36 1.63
N SER A 75 3.69 -5.21 1.42
CA SER A 75 3.36 -6.31 2.34
C SER A 75 4.50 -7.27 2.59
N SER A 76 5.43 -7.44 1.64
CA SER A 76 6.58 -8.31 1.81
C SER A 76 7.52 -7.86 2.93
N PHE A 77 7.58 -6.57 3.22
CA PHE A 77 8.39 -6.02 4.32
C PHE A 77 7.77 -6.22 5.70
N PHE A 78 6.46 -6.48 5.76
CA PHE A 78 5.71 -6.69 7.00
C PHE A 78 5.40 -8.17 7.28
N GLN A 79 5.91 -9.08 6.45
CA GLN A 79 5.75 -10.54 6.60
C GLN A 79 7.12 -11.20 6.70
N PRO A 80 7.85 -11.03 7.82
CA PRO A 80 9.21 -11.52 7.95
C PRO A 80 9.28 -13.05 7.83
N GLN A 81 10.28 -13.53 7.09
CA GLN A 81 10.62 -14.94 7.07
C GLN A 81 11.41 -15.29 8.34
N LYS A 82 10.69 -15.60 9.39
CA LYS A 82 11.11 -16.15 10.68
C LYS A 82 12.61 -16.06 11.08
N SER A 83 12.91 -15.12 11.95
CA SER A 83 13.77 -15.37 13.10
C SER A 83 13.25 -14.52 14.27
N TYR A 84 12.50 -15.14 15.13
CA TYR A 84 11.73 -14.52 16.19
C TYR A 84 12.46 -14.63 17.55
N LYS A 85 12.42 -13.59 18.36
CA LYS A 85 12.69 -13.63 19.79
C LYS A 85 11.36 -13.50 20.54
N ASP A 86 11.05 -14.45 21.34
CA ASP A 86 9.74 -14.82 21.87
C ASP A 86 9.25 -14.03 23.10
N ASP A 87 9.53 -12.72 23.23
CA ASP A 87 9.34 -12.01 24.49
C ASP A 87 8.26 -10.89 24.49
N GLY A 88 7.35 -10.88 23.47
CA GLY A 88 6.35 -9.79 23.33
C GLY A 88 6.95 -8.51 22.72
N PRO A 89 6.18 -7.38 22.69
CA PRO A 89 6.67 -6.14 22.10
C PRO A 89 7.92 -5.57 22.80
N PRO A 90 8.87 -4.98 22.06
CA PRO A 90 8.88 -4.88 20.61
C PRO A 90 9.22 -6.21 19.94
N TRP A 91 8.50 -6.54 18.85
CA TRP A 91 8.87 -7.65 17.99
C TRP A 91 9.90 -7.16 16.96
N GLU A 92 11.06 -7.80 16.91
CA GLU A 92 12.17 -7.40 16.04
C GLU A 92 12.56 -8.55 15.11
N TYR A 93 12.69 -8.24 13.81
CA TYR A 93 13.04 -9.18 12.76
C TYR A 93 14.15 -8.64 11.90
N ASP A 94 15.12 -9.49 11.62
CA ASP A 94 16.23 -9.20 10.74
C ASP A 94 16.33 -10.27 9.66
N TRP A 95 16.47 -9.85 8.40
CA TRP A 95 16.79 -10.76 7.30
C TRP A 95 17.65 -10.06 6.27
N THR A 96 18.29 -10.84 5.40
CA THR A 96 19.19 -10.31 4.38
C THR A 96 18.76 -10.73 2.99
N GLU A 97 18.85 -9.81 2.03
CA GLU A 97 18.69 -10.05 0.60
C GLU A 97 19.94 -9.57 -0.13
N GLY A 98 20.84 -10.50 -0.46
CA GLY A 98 22.17 -10.17 -0.98
C GLY A 98 23.03 -9.44 0.06
N ASP A 99 23.44 -8.21 -0.25
CA ASP A 99 24.23 -7.35 0.64
C ASP A 99 23.36 -6.34 1.41
N LEU A 100 22.03 -6.43 1.29
CA LEU A 100 21.06 -5.61 1.99
C LEU A 100 20.55 -6.35 3.22
N THR A 101 20.57 -5.70 4.37
CA THR A 101 19.89 -6.14 5.59
C THR A 101 18.63 -5.33 5.80
N ILE A 102 17.54 -6.01 6.12
CA ILE A 102 16.23 -5.42 6.40
C ILE A 102 15.91 -5.68 7.86
N HIS A 103 15.60 -4.61 8.59
CA HIS A 103 15.17 -4.66 9.98
C HIS A 103 13.71 -4.24 10.07
N LEU A 104 12.85 -5.09 10.60
CA LEU A 104 11.47 -4.77 10.93
C LEU A 104 11.33 -4.72 12.43
N THR A 105 10.81 -3.61 12.95
CA THR A 105 10.41 -3.47 14.35
C THR A 105 8.92 -3.19 14.43
N ILE A 106 8.21 -3.92 15.31
CA ILE A 106 6.80 -3.71 15.58
C ILE A 106 6.66 -3.37 17.05
N THR A 107 5.96 -2.27 17.36
CA THR A 107 5.70 -1.81 18.72
C THR A 107 4.22 -1.54 18.92
N GLU A 108 3.77 -1.51 20.18
CA GLU A 108 2.46 -0.97 20.50
C GLU A 108 2.40 0.53 20.17
N CYS A 109 1.27 0.99 19.64
CA CYS A 109 1.04 2.39 19.31
C CYS A 109 0.31 3.10 20.45
N GLU A 110 0.77 4.29 20.81
CA GLU A 110 0.11 5.12 21.84
C GLU A 110 -1.05 5.98 21.28
N GLU A 111 -1.23 6.03 19.96
CA GLU A 111 -2.29 6.81 19.32
C GLU A 111 -3.62 6.05 19.35
N ALA A 112 -4.71 6.75 19.70
CA ALA A 112 -6.01 6.15 19.97
C ALA A 112 -6.66 5.37 18.81
N ASP A 113 -6.24 5.65 17.56
CA ASP A 113 -6.83 5.06 16.36
C ASP A 113 -6.06 3.85 15.83
N TYR A 114 -4.87 3.56 16.43
CA TYR A 114 -3.98 2.49 16.01
C TYR A 114 -3.50 1.69 17.22
N ASP A 115 -3.25 0.40 17.01
CA ASP A 115 -2.74 -0.49 18.03
C ASP A 115 -1.24 -0.77 17.88
N TYR A 116 -0.74 -0.74 16.63
CA TYR A 116 0.66 -1.07 16.32
C TYR A 116 1.35 -0.04 15.43
N GLU A 117 2.64 0.14 15.67
CA GLU A 117 3.58 0.85 14.81
C GLU A 117 4.57 -0.15 14.20
N TRP A 118 4.88 0.04 12.91
CA TRP A 118 5.77 -0.80 12.13
C TRP A 118 6.86 0.07 11.52
N THR A 119 8.11 -0.26 11.74
CA THR A 119 9.25 0.46 11.17
C THR A 119 10.13 -0.50 10.39
N VAL A 120 10.36 -0.22 9.12
CA VAL A 120 11.29 -0.94 8.26
C VAL A 120 12.52 -0.08 8.02
N VAL A 121 13.67 -0.59 8.42
CA VAL A 121 14.98 0.05 8.27
C VAL A 121 15.85 -0.79 7.34
N LEU A 122 16.57 -0.15 6.44
CA LEU A 122 17.50 -0.77 5.52
C LEU A 122 18.95 -0.44 5.93
N ASP A 123 19.83 -1.45 5.88
CA ASP A 123 21.26 -1.30 6.07
C ASP A 123 22.04 -2.14 5.04
N GLY A 124 23.15 -1.62 4.50
CA GLY A 124 23.94 -2.31 3.46
C GLY A 124 23.70 -1.77 2.08
N SER A 125 23.62 -2.64 1.05
CA SER A 125 23.48 -2.21 -0.35
C SER A 125 22.57 -3.13 -1.14
N ASP A 126 21.73 -2.54 -2.00
CA ASP A 126 20.92 -3.25 -3.00
C ASP A 126 21.64 -3.37 -4.37
N GLY A 127 22.88 -2.86 -4.45
CA GLY A 127 23.69 -2.83 -5.67
C GLY A 127 23.57 -1.52 -6.47
N GLU A 128 22.55 -0.71 -6.22
CA GLU A 128 22.41 0.64 -6.79
C GLU A 128 22.73 1.70 -5.75
N TYR A 129 22.27 1.48 -4.52
CA TYR A 129 22.40 2.41 -3.40
C TYR A 129 23.04 1.74 -2.17
N THR A 130 23.53 2.58 -1.26
CA THR A 130 24.02 2.16 0.05
C THR A 130 23.18 2.83 1.13
N TYR A 131 22.76 2.05 2.10
CA TYR A 131 21.91 2.44 3.22
C TYR A 131 22.73 2.37 4.51
N ASP A 132 22.51 3.29 5.42
CA ASP A 132 23.11 3.32 6.75
C ASP A 132 21.99 3.49 7.79
N ASN A 133 21.39 2.39 8.19
CA ASN A 133 20.23 2.35 9.09
C ASN A 133 19.11 3.32 8.67
N TRP A 134 18.79 3.31 7.39
CA TRP A 134 17.84 4.24 6.80
C TRP A 134 16.41 3.74 6.91
N THR A 135 15.49 4.57 7.46
CA THR A 135 14.07 4.24 7.54
C THR A 135 13.42 4.32 6.18
N TYR A 136 12.99 3.17 5.67
CA TYR A 136 12.33 3.05 4.38
C TYR A 136 10.81 3.21 4.48
N ILE A 137 10.20 2.50 5.45
CA ILE A 137 8.76 2.51 5.64
C ILE A 137 8.45 2.71 7.11
N TYR A 138 7.47 3.56 7.37
CA TYR A 138 6.82 3.69 8.67
C TYR A 138 5.33 3.45 8.51
N ALA A 139 4.74 2.61 9.35
CA ALA A 139 3.32 2.32 9.29
C ALA A 139 2.66 2.26 10.66
N LYS A 140 1.35 2.46 10.69
CA LYS A 140 0.47 2.26 11.84
C LYS A 140 -0.73 1.46 11.42
N THR A 141 -1.17 0.53 12.27
CA THR A 141 -2.37 -0.27 12.01
C THR A 141 -3.20 -0.49 13.27
N SER A 142 -4.51 -0.62 13.09
CA SER A 142 -5.37 -1.22 14.09
C SER A 142 -5.14 -2.74 14.16
N ASN A 143 -5.46 -3.35 15.30
CA ASN A 143 -5.24 -4.78 15.57
C ASN A 143 -5.87 -5.72 14.52
N ASN A 144 -7.04 -5.33 14.00
CA ASN A 144 -7.77 -6.11 12.97
C ASN A 144 -7.49 -5.61 11.54
N ASN A 145 -6.49 -4.74 11.34
CA ASN A 145 -6.18 -4.08 10.07
C ASN A 145 -7.36 -3.34 9.42
N SER A 146 -8.39 -2.96 10.21
CA SER A 146 -9.52 -2.17 9.70
C SER A 146 -9.12 -0.76 9.31
N SER A 147 -8.11 -0.22 9.95
CA SER A 147 -7.51 1.07 9.64
C SER A 147 -5.99 0.99 9.61
N GLY A 148 -5.38 1.87 8.83
CA GLY A 148 -3.93 1.98 8.80
C GLY A 148 -3.43 3.17 8.01
N HIS A 149 -2.14 3.45 8.23
CA HIS A 149 -1.38 4.51 7.59
C HIS A 149 0.01 3.97 7.28
N VAL A 150 0.48 4.17 6.05
CA VAL A 150 1.85 3.84 5.63
C VAL A 150 2.48 5.08 5.03
N THR A 151 3.67 5.40 5.50
CA THR A 151 4.54 6.42 4.92
C THR A 151 5.77 5.75 4.33
N ILE A 152 6.07 6.05 3.08
CA ILE A 152 7.22 5.52 2.35
C ILE A 152 8.16 6.69 2.07
N TYR A 153 9.44 6.50 2.32
CA TYR A 153 10.46 7.54 2.16
C TYR A 153 11.31 7.30 0.92
N GLU A 154 11.71 8.39 0.27
CA GLU A 154 12.68 8.35 -0.82
C GLU A 154 14.09 8.33 -0.26
N GLN A 155 14.88 7.40 -0.75
CA GLN A 155 16.22 7.12 -0.28
C GLN A 155 17.21 8.27 -0.36
N VAL A 156 17.16 9.05 -1.43
CA VAL A 156 18.19 10.08 -1.71
C VAL A 156 17.95 11.36 -0.92
N THR A 157 16.70 11.64 -0.59
CA THR A 157 16.27 12.94 -0.04
C THR A 157 15.75 12.84 1.39
N ASP A 158 15.46 11.64 1.90
CA ASP A 158 14.69 11.39 3.13
C ASP A 158 13.29 12.04 3.10
N GLU A 159 12.82 12.42 1.91
CA GLU A 159 11.49 13.00 1.75
C GLU A 159 10.44 11.90 1.64
N VAL A 160 9.21 12.20 2.02
CA VAL A 160 8.08 11.30 1.82
C VAL A 160 7.81 11.17 0.33
N CYS A 161 7.82 9.94 -0.18
CA CYS A 161 7.54 9.67 -1.57
C CYS A 161 6.12 9.14 -1.82
N ALA A 162 5.52 8.47 -0.83
CA ALA A 162 4.13 8.08 -0.89
C ALA A 162 3.50 7.95 0.51
N ILE A 163 2.21 8.20 0.58
CA ILE A 163 1.38 7.94 1.75
C ILE A 163 0.20 7.07 1.33
N VAL A 164 -0.07 6.03 2.10
CA VAL A 164 -1.26 5.19 1.95
C VAL A 164 -2.04 5.20 3.24
N THR A 165 -3.33 5.50 3.17
CA THR A 165 -4.24 5.41 4.31
C THR A 165 -5.45 4.56 3.95
N TRP A 166 -5.96 3.80 4.89
CA TRP A 166 -7.21 3.06 4.70
C TRP A 166 -8.03 3.01 5.98
N ASN A 167 -9.32 2.82 5.77
CA ASN A 167 -10.27 2.58 6.85
C ASN A 167 -11.40 1.68 6.37
N THR A 168 -11.88 0.81 7.25
CA THR A 168 -13.13 0.08 7.09
C THR A 168 -14.06 0.50 8.22
N ASP A 169 -15.16 1.12 7.89
CA ASP A 169 -16.12 1.58 8.88
C ASP A 169 -16.98 0.42 9.45
N GLU A 170 -17.84 0.73 10.43
CA GLU A 170 -18.73 -0.24 11.08
C GLU A 170 -19.73 -0.88 10.11
N SER A 171 -20.06 -0.24 8.99
CA SER A 171 -20.94 -0.77 7.94
C SER A 171 -20.21 -1.71 6.97
N GLY A 172 -18.88 -1.80 7.09
CA GLY A 172 -18.00 -2.59 6.22
C GLY A 172 -17.57 -1.86 4.96
N VAL A 173 -17.88 -0.57 4.82
CA VAL A 173 -17.36 0.25 3.71
C VAL A 173 -15.86 0.44 3.88
N PHE A 174 -15.12 0.03 2.89
CA PHE A 174 -13.68 0.20 2.82
C PHE A 174 -13.33 1.43 2.00
N THR A 175 -12.50 2.30 2.55
CA THR A 175 -11.93 3.46 1.85
C THR A 175 -10.41 3.38 1.88
N MET A 176 -9.74 3.82 0.81
CA MET A 176 -8.30 3.93 0.73
C MET A 176 -7.91 5.18 -0.05
N THR A 177 -6.87 5.85 0.43
CA THR A 177 -6.23 6.97 -0.27
C THR A 177 -4.76 6.64 -0.47
N ILE A 178 -4.26 6.87 -1.68
CA ILE A 178 -2.84 6.85 -2.01
C ILE A 178 -2.45 8.23 -2.51
N GLU A 179 -1.41 8.81 -1.91
CA GLU A 179 -0.76 10.01 -2.39
C GLU A 179 0.66 9.67 -2.85
N ASP A 180 0.99 9.97 -4.09
CA ASP A 180 2.32 9.82 -4.67
C ASP A 180 2.93 11.21 -4.91
N PHE A 181 4.09 11.45 -4.31
CA PHE A 181 4.80 12.73 -4.36
C PHE A 181 5.93 12.75 -5.40
N HIS A 182 6.12 11.67 -6.17
CA HIS A 182 7.10 11.64 -7.24
C HIS A 182 6.61 12.40 -8.49
N GLY A 183 7.44 13.32 -8.98
CA GLY A 183 7.16 14.05 -10.22
C GLY A 183 5.91 14.91 -10.17
N THR A 184 4.89 14.60 -10.99
CA THR A 184 3.55 15.18 -10.83
C THR A 184 2.90 14.48 -9.66
N GLN A 185 2.60 15.23 -8.61
CA GLN A 185 1.97 14.65 -7.42
C GLN A 185 0.55 14.21 -7.78
N THR A 186 0.22 12.98 -7.43
CA THR A 186 -1.06 12.37 -7.74
C THR A 186 -1.73 11.81 -6.49
N LYS A 187 -3.05 11.69 -6.53
CA LYS A 187 -3.82 11.05 -5.48
C LYS A 187 -4.88 10.12 -6.08
N ILE A 188 -5.02 8.94 -5.51
CA ILE A 188 -6.11 8.01 -5.80
C ILE A 188 -6.93 7.85 -4.53
N GLU A 189 -8.23 8.06 -4.63
CA GLU A 189 -9.20 7.73 -3.59
C GLU A 189 -10.07 6.58 -4.08
N LEU A 190 -10.21 5.54 -3.26
CA LEU A 190 -10.94 4.33 -3.59
C LEU A 190 -11.94 4.02 -2.47
N THR A 191 -13.19 3.78 -2.85
CA THR A 191 -14.24 3.29 -1.96
C THR A 191 -14.78 1.96 -2.47
N SER A 192 -14.93 0.98 -1.58
CA SER A 192 -15.53 -0.31 -1.90
C SER A 192 -16.57 -0.67 -0.85
N ASN A 193 -17.79 -0.93 -1.31
CA ASN A 193 -18.91 -1.31 -0.48
C ASN A 193 -18.96 -2.83 -0.28
N PRO A 194 -19.60 -3.31 0.81
CA PRO A 194 -19.74 -4.75 1.08
C PRO A 194 -20.51 -5.53 0.01
N ASP A 195 -21.34 -4.88 -0.79
CA ASP A 195 -22.08 -5.48 -1.90
C ASP A 195 -21.27 -5.62 -3.19
N GLY A 196 -20.02 -5.11 -3.22
CA GLY A 196 -19.12 -5.13 -4.35
C GLY A 196 -19.22 -3.90 -5.26
N SER A 197 -20.11 -2.97 -4.99
CA SER A 197 -20.10 -1.66 -5.65
C SER A 197 -18.97 -0.78 -5.15
N GLY A 198 -18.64 0.30 -5.85
CA GLY A 198 -17.57 1.19 -5.40
C GLY A 198 -17.34 2.39 -6.31
N GLU A 199 -16.30 3.13 -5.96
CA GLU A 199 -15.89 4.36 -6.64
C GLU A 199 -14.37 4.46 -6.64
N VAL A 200 -13.79 4.99 -7.69
CA VAL A 200 -12.39 5.40 -7.76
C VAL A 200 -12.28 6.80 -8.35
N ASP A 201 -11.55 7.65 -7.63
CA ASP A 201 -11.19 9.01 -8.04
C ASP A 201 -9.69 9.11 -8.24
N TYR A 202 -9.29 9.76 -9.32
CA TYR A 202 -7.91 10.10 -9.61
C TYR A 202 -7.73 11.62 -9.70
N TYR A 203 -6.72 12.12 -9.01
CA TYR A 203 -6.39 13.54 -8.94
C TYR A 203 -4.94 13.78 -9.37
N GLU A 204 -4.70 14.94 -9.97
CA GLU A 204 -3.36 15.49 -10.18
C GLU A 204 -3.21 16.80 -9.41
N GLN A 205 -2.01 17.08 -8.93
CA GLN A 205 -1.73 18.36 -8.30
C GLN A 205 -1.49 19.42 -9.37
N ILE A 206 -2.37 20.42 -9.41
CA ILE A 206 -2.29 21.58 -10.30
C ILE A 206 -2.18 22.83 -9.41
N GLU A 207 -1.12 23.62 -9.60
CA GLU A 207 -0.88 24.86 -8.82
C GLU A 207 -0.95 24.65 -7.29
N GLY A 208 -0.51 23.48 -6.80
CA GLY A 208 -0.46 23.17 -5.37
C GLY A 208 -1.77 22.64 -4.77
N SER A 209 -2.78 22.36 -5.60
CA SER A 209 -4.06 21.78 -5.18
C SER A 209 -4.37 20.51 -5.97
N TYR A 210 -4.93 19.50 -5.31
CA TYR A 210 -5.42 18.31 -6.01
C TYR A 210 -6.69 18.63 -6.77
N VAL A 211 -6.66 18.43 -8.09
CA VAL A 211 -7.79 18.62 -9.00
C VAL A 211 -8.16 17.26 -9.57
N ILE A 212 -9.44 16.89 -9.45
CA ILE A 212 -9.93 15.64 -9.99
C ILE A 212 -9.77 15.62 -11.52
N GLN A 213 -9.26 14.50 -12.06
CA GLN A 213 -9.05 14.28 -13.48
C GLN A 213 -9.95 13.17 -14.00
N PHE A 214 -10.28 12.19 -13.13
CA PHE A 214 -11.09 11.05 -13.49
C PHE A 214 -11.89 10.55 -12.29
N ARG A 215 -13.12 10.09 -12.54
CA ARG A 215 -13.99 9.35 -11.61
C ARG A 215 -14.63 8.18 -12.33
N ALA A 216 -14.74 7.06 -11.64
CA ALA A 216 -15.59 5.95 -12.04
C ALA A 216 -16.34 5.41 -10.82
N GLU A 217 -17.63 5.18 -11.00
CA GLU A 217 -18.51 4.54 -10.02
C GLU A 217 -19.07 3.26 -10.64
N TRP A 218 -19.10 2.17 -9.87
CA TRP A 218 -19.64 0.90 -10.33
C TRP A 218 -20.62 0.30 -9.33
N GLU A 219 -21.63 -0.38 -9.86
CA GLU A 219 -22.60 -1.15 -9.11
C GLU A 219 -22.08 -2.55 -8.80
N ALA A 220 -22.78 -3.29 -7.93
CA ALA A 220 -22.42 -4.65 -7.53
C ALA A 220 -22.33 -5.64 -8.72
N ASP A 221 -23.03 -5.40 -9.83
CA ASP A 221 -22.96 -6.20 -11.06
C ASP A 221 -21.81 -5.76 -11.98
N GLY A 222 -21.08 -4.71 -11.58
CA GLY A 222 -19.95 -4.12 -12.29
C GLY A 222 -20.33 -3.22 -13.46
N SER A 223 -21.61 -2.93 -13.70
CA SER A 223 -22.04 -1.82 -14.55
C SER A 223 -21.77 -0.48 -13.87
N GLY A 224 -21.68 0.62 -14.63
CA GLY A 224 -21.34 1.88 -13.96
C GLY A 224 -21.29 3.10 -14.86
N GLN A 225 -20.69 4.15 -14.32
CA GLN A 225 -20.53 5.43 -14.99
C GLN A 225 -19.11 5.97 -14.76
N TRP A 226 -18.62 6.79 -15.68
CA TRP A 226 -17.34 7.46 -15.59
C TRP A 226 -17.44 8.93 -16.02
N TRP A 227 -16.52 9.75 -15.48
CA TRP A 227 -16.35 11.16 -15.80
C TRP A 227 -14.87 11.48 -15.97
N THR A 228 -14.56 12.34 -16.95
CA THR A 228 -13.28 13.04 -17.02
C THR A 228 -13.47 14.52 -16.79
N TYR A 229 -12.41 15.17 -16.30
CA TYR A 229 -12.48 16.56 -15.88
C TYR A 229 -11.40 17.39 -16.55
N ASP A 230 -11.65 18.69 -16.70
CA ASP A 230 -10.66 19.66 -17.14
C ASP A 230 -9.73 20.08 -15.99
N GLU A 231 -8.71 20.90 -16.29
CA GLU A 231 -7.75 21.40 -15.32
C GLU A 231 -8.37 22.25 -14.18
N ASN A 232 -9.62 22.67 -14.32
CA ASN A 232 -10.38 23.41 -13.33
C ASN A 232 -11.34 22.51 -12.52
N GLY A 233 -11.36 21.20 -12.79
CA GLY A 233 -12.25 20.24 -12.16
C GLY A 233 -13.69 20.26 -12.68
N ASN A 234 -13.96 20.86 -13.86
CA ASN A 234 -15.27 20.76 -14.49
C ASN A 234 -15.37 19.50 -15.33
N VAL A 235 -16.54 18.86 -15.33
CA VAL A 235 -16.78 17.68 -16.17
C VAL A 235 -16.59 18.02 -17.64
N GLU A 236 -15.66 17.35 -18.31
CA GLU A 236 -15.39 17.47 -19.73
C GLU A 236 -16.14 16.40 -20.54
N ASN A 237 -16.07 15.15 -20.08
CA ASN A 237 -16.77 14.03 -20.69
C ASN A 237 -17.35 13.10 -19.62
N SER A 238 -18.36 12.33 -20.01
CA SER A 238 -18.94 11.28 -19.17
C SER A 238 -19.57 10.18 -20.03
N GLY A 239 -19.73 9.00 -19.44
CA GLY A 239 -20.38 7.88 -20.09
C GLY A 239 -20.74 6.78 -19.11
N SER A 240 -21.32 5.71 -19.63
CA SER A 240 -21.69 4.53 -18.86
C SER A 240 -21.24 3.25 -19.54
N TRP A 241 -21.21 2.17 -18.77
CA TRP A 241 -20.98 0.80 -19.24
C TRP A 241 -21.92 -0.18 -18.56
N SER A 242 -22.08 -1.36 -19.15
CA SER A 242 -22.96 -2.42 -18.63
C SER A 242 -22.31 -3.79 -18.82
#